data_619084a3c37a1bb3ae4dd84a28d98dbd
#
_entry.id   619084a3c37a1bb3ae4dd84a28d98dbd
#
_cell.length_a   1.000
_cell.length_b   1.000
_cell.length_c   1.000
_cell.angle_alpha   90.00
_cell.angle_beta   90.00
_cell.angle_gamma   90.00
#
_symmetry.space_group_name_H-M   'P 1'
#
loop_
_entity.id
_entity.type
_entity.pdbx_description
1 polymer ?
#
loop_
_entity_poly.entity_id
_entity_poly.type
_entity_poly.pdbx_seq_one_letter_code
_entity_poly.pdbx_strand_id
1 'polypeptide(L)'
;MVLSRTLSVHICALASVNSFRWGWAGQNSKRNEAHPHEDVKGNNTVKTLRTDVCVIGGGSTGAGVVRDVVMRGFSAVLVDRADIAQGTSGRFHGLLHSGARYVASDPESATECAEENVIVKRINANAIEATGGLFVVTAHDDEDYADQFLARAAAAKVPAEEISIDEALRREPRLDPRIKRAFAVQDGTVDGWQMTWGAIRSAQAYGAQILTYHRVTAIEREEDRISAVIVHDERGGEDVRIECGFVLNCGGPWAGTIAGMADCHGVDVVAGAGIMIAMNHRLTHSVINRCVWPADGDILVPDHTVCIIGTTDLKSDDADHLPIPADQVQQMLDSGEAMIPGFRKARAVHAWAGARPLIKDSRVSETDTRHMARGMSIIDHNSRDGVYGMLTIAGGKLTTYRLMAERIVDIMCSEMGENRPCTTADEAVPAAKEARLYTIGHRLDNVESRNDGPTHEQIICECEMATRAMLENVMDTLPKGQLDDVRRQMRLGMGPCQGGFCSQR
;
A
#
# COMPACT_ATOMS: atom_id res chain seq x y z
N MET A 1 -18.04 -31.77 -39.94
CA MET A 1 -19.18 -31.41 -39.13
C MET A 1 -18.63 -31.27 -37.71
N VAL A 2 -18.11 -30.10 -37.36
CA VAL A 2 -17.36 -29.82 -36.14
C VAL A 2 -18.22 -28.85 -35.33
N LEU A 3 -18.70 -29.28 -34.17
CA LEU A 3 -19.46 -28.46 -33.24
C LEU A 3 -18.48 -27.62 -32.40
N SER A 4 -18.48 -26.33 -32.63
CA SER A 4 -17.87 -25.34 -31.77
C SER A 4 -18.70 -25.20 -30.48
N ARG A 5 -18.15 -25.57 -29.32
CA ARG A 5 -18.71 -25.21 -28.03
C ARG A 5 -17.98 -23.95 -27.51
N THR A 6 -18.66 -22.85 -27.66
CA THR A 6 -18.33 -21.59 -26.98
C THR A 6 -18.61 -21.73 -25.49
N LEU A 7 -17.57 -21.73 -24.65
CA LEU A 7 -17.72 -21.57 -23.20
C LEU A 7 -17.94 -20.08 -22.91
N SER A 8 -19.17 -19.72 -22.55
CA SER A 8 -19.49 -18.42 -21.96
C SER A 8 -18.94 -18.39 -20.53
N VAL A 9 -17.91 -17.58 -20.30
CA VAL A 9 -17.45 -17.21 -18.96
C VAL A 9 -18.43 -16.16 -18.43
N HIS A 10 -19.26 -16.53 -17.46
CA HIS A 10 -20.05 -15.57 -16.69
C HIS A 10 -19.13 -14.85 -15.72
N ILE A 11 -18.70 -13.65 -16.09
CA ILE A 11 -18.10 -12.70 -15.16
C ILE A 11 -19.26 -12.04 -14.42
N CYS A 12 -19.51 -12.42 -13.16
CA CYS A 12 -20.37 -11.63 -12.27
C CYS A 12 -19.65 -10.31 -11.97
N ALA A 13 -19.96 -9.28 -12.72
CA ALA A 13 -19.68 -7.90 -12.36
C ALA A 13 -20.56 -7.54 -11.16
N LEU A 14 -19.99 -7.46 -9.97
CA LEU A 14 -20.63 -6.81 -8.83
C LEU A 14 -20.54 -5.30 -9.03
N ALA A 15 -21.55 -4.77 -9.69
CA ALA A 15 -21.83 -3.34 -9.69
C ALA A 15 -22.22 -2.90 -8.28
N SER A 16 -21.72 -1.75 -7.90
CA SER A 16 -22.13 -0.82 -6.83
C SER A 16 -23.35 -1.24 -6.02
N VAL A 17 -23.15 -1.59 -4.75
CA VAL A 17 -24.25 -1.71 -3.77
C VAL A 17 -24.62 -0.32 -3.30
N ASN A 18 -25.64 0.24 -3.93
CA ASN A 18 -26.41 1.35 -3.38
C ASN A 18 -27.39 0.81 -2.32
N SER A 19 -27.26 1.33 -1.13
CA SER A 19 -28.28 1.50 -0.09
C SER A 19 -29.42 0.46 -0.02
N PHE A 20 -29.27 -0.56 0.81
CA PHE A 20 -30.41 -1.28 1.37
C PHE A 20 -30.86 -0.59 2.66
N ARG A 21 -31.97 0.17 2.57
CA ARG A 21 -32.74 0.60 3.75
C ARG A 21 -33.63 -0.55 4.20
N TRP A 22 -33.40 -1.06 5.38
CA TRP A 22 -34.38 -1.90 6.08
C TRP A 22 -35.44 -1.00 6.70
N GLY A 23 -36.66 -1.01 6.11
CA GLY A 23 -37.82 -0.39 6.70
C GLY A 23 -38.47 -1.33 7.73
N TRP A 24 -38.46 -0.94 8.98
CA TRP A 24 -39.39 -1.49 9.98
C TRP A 24 -40.66 -0.62 9.99
N ALA A 25 -41.76 -1.23 9.55
CA ALA A 25 -43.08 -0.65 9.74
C ALA A 25 -43.59 -1.00 11.15
N GLY A 26 -43.84 0.00 11.95
CA GLY A 26 -44.52 -0.11 13.23
C GLY A 26 -45.36 1.14 13.41
N GLN A 27 -46.66 0.98 13.21
CA GLN A 27 -47.71 2.00 13.45
C GLN A 27 -47.70 2.47 14.91
N ASN A 28 -47.72 3.76 15.17
CA ASN A 28 -48.77 4.31 15.99
C ASN A 28 -48.89 5.86 15.88
N SER A 29 -50.09 6.26 15.60
CA SER A 29 -50.58 7.63 15.59
C SER A 29 -50.50 8.30 16.97
N LYS A 30 -50.09 9.58 17.02
CA LYS A 30 -50.82 10.65 17.74
C LYS A 30 -50.35 12.03 17.30
N ARG A 31 -51.29 12.84 16.95
CA ARG A 31 -51.18 14.30 16.72
C ARG A 31 -50.71 14.97 18.01
N ASN A 32 -49.87 16.00 17.94
CA ASN A 32 -50.26 17.39 18.18
C ASN A 32 -49.04 18.29 18.39
N GLU A 33 -49.29 19.48 17.92
CA GLU A 33 -48.87 20.79 18.41
C GLU A 33 -47.55 21.35 17.91
N ALA A 34 -47.73 22.37 17.07
CA ALA A 34 -46.71 23.30 16.65
C ALA A 34 -46.19 24.09 17.85
N HIS A 35 -44.89 23.98 18.10
CA HIS A 35 -44.14 24.95 18.88
C HIS A 35 -43.27 25.81 17.94
N PRO A 36 -43.10 27.10 18.28
CA PRO A 36 -42.46 28.06 17.39
C PRO A 36 -41.00 27.74 17.20
N HIS A 37 -40.52 27.94 15.98
CA HIS A 37 -39.12 27.88 15.62
C HIS A 37 -38.32 28.88 16.47
N GLU A 38 -37.64 28.43 17.50
CA GLU A 38 -36.49 29.15 18.02
C GLU A 38 -35.34 28.93 17.05
N ASP A 39 -34.91 30.02 16.41
CA ASP A 39 -33.62 30.10 15.69
C ASP A 39 -32.47 29.86 16.68
N VAL A 40 -32.10 28.61 16.86
CA VAL A 40 -30.82 28.28 17.49
C VAL A 40 -29.74 28.66 16.49
N LYS A 41 -29.25 29.88 16.59
CA LYS A 41 -27.95 30.27 16.07
C LYS A 41 -26.92 29.43 16.84
N GLY A 42 -26.68 28.22 16.35
CA GLY A 42 -25.56 27.41 16.78
C GLY A 42 -24.27 28.18 16.45
N ASN A 43 -23.54 28.57 17.47
CA ASN A 43 -22.15 29.02 17.35
C ASN A 43 -21.36 27.81 16.89
N ASN A 44 -21.29 27.56 15.58
CA ASN A 44 -20.40 26.56 14.99
C ASN A 44 -18.95 27.04 15.14
N THR A 45 -18.39 26.90 16.35
CA THR A 45 -16.96 27.07 16.55
C THR A 45 -16.29 25.86 15.93
N VAL A 46 -15.68 26.05 14.73
CA VAL A 46 -14.84 25.04 14.08
C VAL A 46 -13.80 24.55 15.10
N LYS A 47 -13.75 23.25 15.33
CA LYS A 47 -12.77 22.64 16.22
C LYS A 47 -11.36 22.96 15.70
N THR A 48 -10.49 23.52 16.57
CA THR A 48 -9.14 23.87 16.19
C THR A 48 -8.14 22.94 16.89
N LEU A 49 -7.22 22.36 16.13
CA LEU A 49 -6.05 21.63 16.61
C LEU A 49 -4.80 22.47 16.32
N ARG A 50 -3.74 22.26 17.10
CA ARG A 50 -2.43 22.91 16.90
C ARG A 50 -1.32 21.87 16.89
N THR A 51 -0.41 22.01 15.93
CA THR A 51 0.71 21.10 15.75
C THR A 51 1.84 21.81 15.00
N ASP A 52 3.07 21.29 15.09
CA ASP A 52 4.17 21.82 14.28
C ASP A 52 3.99 21.43 12.81
N VAL A 53 3.58 20.17 12.55
CA VAL A 53 3.53 19.57 11.22
C VAL A 53 2.18 18.90 10.97
N CYS A 54 1.57 19.18 9.82
CA CYS A 54 0.43 18.43 9.29
C CYS A 54 0.90 17.53 8.13
N VAL A 55 0.73 16.21 8.26
CA VAL A 55 1.03 15.22 7.22
C VAL A 55 -0.26 14.85 6.51
N ILE A 56 -0.32 15.04 5.18
CA ILE A 56 -1.50 14.73 4.38
C ILE A 56 -1.29 13.44 3.60
N GLY A 57 -2.10 12.42 3.91
CA GLY A 57 -2.07 11.09 3.28
C GLY A 57 -1.55 9.99 4.20
N GLY A 58 -2.41 9.01 4.49
CA GLY A 58 -2.17 7.84 5.34
C GLY A 58 -1.66 6.61 4.59
N GLY A 59 -1.00 6.78 3.44
CA GLY A 59 -0.26 5.72 2.76
C GLY A 59 1.07 5.41 3.47
N SER A 60 1.84 4.44 2.94
CA SER A 60 3.13 4.05 3.52
C SER A 60 4.09 5.23 3.66
N THR A 61 4.13 6.13 2.67
CA THR A 61 4.98 7.33 2.71
C THR A 61 4.58 8.24 3.87
N GLY A 62 3.31 8.63 3.98
CA GLY A 62 2.86 9.52 5.06
C GLY A 62 2.96 8.87 6.44
N ALA A 63 2.74 7.56 6.54
CA ALA A 63 2.97 6.82 7.78
C ALA A 63 4.44 6.84 8.22
N GLY A 64 5.37 6.69 7.26
CA GLY A 64 6.80 6.85 7.50
C GLY A 64 7.15 8.27 7.91
N VAL A 65 6.60 9.27 7.20
CA VAL A 65 6.85 10.70 7.46
C VAL A 65 6.36 11.12 8.83
N VAL A 66 5.10 10.80 9.19
CA VAL A 66 4.59 11.17 10.53
C VAL A 66 5.38 10.50 11.64
N ARG A 67 5.83 9.24 11.42
CA ARG A 67 6.70 8.53 12.37
C ARG A 67 8.03 9.25 12.53
N ASP A 68 8.69 9.62 11.45
CA ASP A 68 10.00 10.30 11.51
C ASP A 68 9.88 11.70 12.14
N VAL A 69 8.85 12.47 11.80
CA VAL A 69 8.58 13.80 12.38
C VAL A 69 8.49 13.72 13.91
N VAL A 70 7.67 12.79 14.46
CA VAL A 70 7.49 12.72 15.92
C VAL A 70 8.69 12.08 16.62
N MET A 71 9.41 11.16 15.99
CA MET A 71 10.66 10.61 16.53
C MET A 71 11.77 11.65 16.61
N ARG A 72 11.76 12.66 15.71
CA ARG A 72 12.63 13.84 15.84
C ARG A 72 12.13 14.89 16.82
N GLY A 73 11.00 14.63 17.53
CA GLY A 73 10.49 15.46 18.61
C GLY A 73 9.65 16.67 18.18
N PHE A 74 9.10 16.66 16.97
CA PHE A 74 8.05 17.60 16.55
C PHE A 74 6.67 17.04 16.88
N SER A 75 5.69 17.89 17.15
CA SER A 75 4.30 17.49 17.18
C SER A 75 3.75 17.30 15.77
N ALA A 76 2.91 16.28 15.57
CA ALA A 76 2.35 16.00 14.25
C ALA A 76 0.89 15.54 14.29
N VAL A 77 0.12 15.99 13.29
CA VAL A 77 -1.20 15.46 12.96
C VAL A 77 -1.13 14.87 11.54
N LEU A 78 -1.52 13.61 11.38
CA LEU A 78 -1.72 13.01 10.06
C LEU A 78 -3.21 12.99 9.73
N VAL A 79 -3.55 13.38 8.50
CA VAL A 79 -4.92 13.34 7.99
C VAL A 79 -5.01 12.48 6.73
N ASP A 80 -6.08 11.67 6.61
CA ASP A 80 -6.41 10.96 5.39
C ASP A 80 -7.93 10.99 5.17
N ARG A 81 -8.35 11.15 3.91
CA ARG A 81 -9.79 11.15 3.53
C ARG A 81 -10.48 9.79 3.73
N ALA A 82 -9.69 8.74 3.90
CA ALA A 82 -10.14 7.37 4.09
C ALA A 82 -9.43 6.74 5.30
N ASP A 83 -9.45 5.40 5.40
CA ASP A 83 -8.63 4.67 6.36
C ASP A 83 -7.17 4.56 5.89
N ILE A 84 -6.28 4.16 6.78
CA ILE A 84 -4.86 3.96 6.51
C ILE A 84 -4.64 2.93 5.38
N ALA A 85 -3.68 3.23 4.50
CA ALA A 85 -3.26 2.39 3.36
C ALA A 85 -4.38 2.05 2.35
N GLN A 86 -5.41 2.85 2.21
CA GLN A 86 -6.46 2.62 1.20
C GLN A 86 -6.06 2.99 -0.23
N GLY A 87 -5.04 3.82 -0.41
CA GLY A 87 -4.47 4.16 -1.72
C GLY A 87 -3.56 3.06 -2.27
N THR A 88 -2.51 3.47 -2.98
CA THR A 88 -1.53 2.57 -3.62
C THR A 88 -0.91 1.56 -2.66
N SER A 89 -0.67 1.96 -1.40
CA SER A 89 -0.01 1.14 -0.38
C SER A 89 -0.77 -0.14 0.01
N GLY A 90 -2.09 -0.16 -0.16
CA GLY A 90 -2.92 -1.35 0.07
C GLY A 90 -3.41 -2.01 -1.22
N ARG A 91 -3.00 -1.52 -2.40
CA ARG A 91 -3.49 -1.98 -3.71
C ARG A 91 -2.37 -2.42 -4.64
N PHE A 92 -1.34 -3.04 -4.14
CA PHE A 92 -0.20 -3.56 -4.90
C PHE A 92 -0.13 -5.09 -4.78
N HIS A 93 0.89 -5.72 -5.37
CA HIS A 93 1.02 -7.19 -5.42
C HIS A 93 1.70 -7.82 -4.19
N GLY A 94 2.10 -7.05 -3.20
CA GLY A 94 2.74 -7.59 -1.98
C GLY A 94 4.25 -7.80 -2.06
N LEU A 95 4.94 -7.38 -3.12
CA LEU A 95 6.38 -7.56 -3.26
C LEU A 95 7.19 -6.54 -2.45
N LEU A 96 8.09 -7.02 -1.61
CA LEU A 96 9.20 -6.25 -1.05
C LEU A 96 10.43 -6.42 -1.94
N HIS A 97 10.73 -5.40 -2.73
CA HIS A 97 11.81 -5.44 -3.72
C HIS A 97 13.19 -5.51 -3.09
N SER A 98 14.04 -6.41 -3.61
CA SER A 98 15.49 -6.42 -3.34
C SER A 98 16.30 -5.42 -4.19
N GLY A 99 15.63 -4.72 -5.12
CA GLY A 99 16.28 -3.90 -6.13
C GLY A 99 16.51 -4.61 -7.47
N ALA A 100 16.52 -5.93 -7.51
CA ALA A 100 16.84 -6.72 -8.70
C ALA A 100 16.02 -6.37 -9.95
N ARG A 101 14.73 -6.00 -9.76
CA ARG A 101 13.84 -5.60 -10.85
C ARG A 101 14.28 -4.32 -11.57
N TYR A 102 15.07 -3.47 -10.91
CA TYR A 102 15.41 -2.13 -11.36
C TYR A 102 16.84 -1.99 -11.89
N VAL A 103 17.66 -3.04 -11.81
CA VAL A 103 19.09 -3.00 -12.16
C VAL A 103 19.37 -2.53 -13.59
N ALA A 104 18.43 -2.68 -14.51
CA ALA A 104 18.57 -2.25 -15.90
C ALA A 104 17.90 -0.90 -16.20
N SER A 105 16.75 -0.61 -15.58
CA SER A 105 15.95 0.57 -15.90
C SER A 105 16.21 1.77 -14.98
N ASP A 106 16.62 1.51 -13.73
CA ASP A 106 16.81 2.54 -12.69
C ASP A 106 17.80 2.04 -11.62
N PRO A 107 19.13 2.05 -11.91
CA PRO A 107 20.15 1.51 -11.01
C PRO A 107 20.23 2.23 -9.65
N GLU A 108 19.91 3.51 -9.57
CA GLU A 108 19.86 4.26 -8.30
C GLU A 108 18.75 3.72 -7.40
N SER A 109 17.54 3.59 -7.93
CA SER A 109 16.43 2.95 -7.21
C SER A 109 16.71 1.48 -6.88
N ALA A 110 17.50 0.76 -7.69
CA ALA A 110 17.91 -0.60 -7.37
C ALA A 110 18.77 -0.64 -6.11
N THR A 111 19.74 0.26 -6.01
CA THR A 111 20.61 0.41 -4.83
C THR A 111 19.81 0.78 -3.58
N GLU A 112 18.95 1.81 -3.67
CA GLU A 112 18.09 2.24 -2.56
C GLU A 112 17.19 1.09 -2.08
N CYS A 113 16.59 0.33 -3.01
CA CYS A 113 15.76 -0.81 -2.64
C CYS A 113 16.56 -1.92 -1.96
N ALA A 114 17.80 -2.19 -2.39
CA ALA A 114 18.65 -3.22 -1.77
C ALA A 114 18.99 -2.85 -0.32
N GLU A 115 19.34 -1.60 -0.06
CA GLU A 115 19.67 -1.09 1.27
C GLU A 115 18.42 -1.08 2.17
N GLU A 116 17.31 -0.50 1.71
CA GLU A 116 16.07 -0.42 2.47
C GLU A 116 15.39 -1.79 2.70
N ASN A 117 15.53 -2.75 1.79
CA ASN A 117 15.03 -4.11 1.97
C ASN A 117 15.56 -4.74 3.27
N VAL A 118 16.84 -4.58 3.54
CA VAL A 118 17.49 -5.09 4.78
C VAL A 118 16.94 -4.37 6.01
N ILE A 119 16.85 -3.04 5.95
CA ILE A 119 16.34 -2.22 7.06
C ILE A 119 14.90 -2.57 7.35
N VAL A 120 14.04 -2.55 6.33
CA VAL A 120 12.59 -2.75 6.45
C VAL A 120 12.26 -4.16 6.93
N LYS A 121 12.99 -5.20 6.49
CA LYS A 121 12.87 -6.57 7.04
C LYS A 121 13.11 -6.62 8.54
N ARG A 122 14.01 -5.80 9.05
CA ARG A 122 14.32 -5.73 10.47
C ARG A 122 13.29 -4.93 11.27
N ILE A 123 12.95 -3.73 10.80
CA ILE A 123 12.09 -2.82 11.56
C ILE A 123 10.59 -3.14 11.44
N ASN A 124 10.17 -3.87 10.41
CA ASN A 124 8.79 -4.28 10.14
C ASN A 124 8.64 -5.81 10.07
N ALA A 125 9.37 -6.57 10.87
CA ALA A 125 9.41 -8.04 10.80
C ALA A 125 8.02 -8.70 10.90
N ASN A 126 7.07 -8.08 11.59
CA ASN A 126 5.68 -8.55 11.70
C ASN A 126 4.89 -8.52 10.39
N ALA A 127 5.29 -7.65 9.45
CA ALA A 127 4.58 -7.44 8.19
C ALA A 127 5.28 -8.11 6.99
N ILE A 128 6.43 -8.74 7.20
CA ILE A 128 7.29 -9.24 6.12
C ILE A 128 7.53 -10.73 6.25
N GLU A 129 7.41 -11.44 5.13
CA GLU A 129 7.89 -12.81 4.97
C GLU A 129 9.15 -12.78 4.09
N ALA A 130 10.27 -13.27 4.63
CA ALA A 130 11.55 -13.34 3.92
C ALA A 130 11.57 -14.56 2.98
N THR A 131 10.72 -14.55 1.97
CA THR A 131 10.55 -15.65 1.00
C THR A 131 11.74 -15.84 0.09
N GLY A 132 12.61 -14.84 -0.05
CA GLY A 132 13.53 -14.77 -1.17
C GLY A 132 12.79 -14.55 -2.48
N GLY A 133 13.54 -14.62 -3.58
CA GLY A 133 12.99 -14.51 -4.92
C GLY A 133 13.85 -15.23 -5.95
N LEU A 134 13.23 -15.60 -7.06
CA LEU A 134 13.88 -16.14 -8.24
C LEU A 134 13.56 -15.27 -9.45
N PHE A 135 14.56 -14.99 -10.27
CA PHE A 135 14.40 -14.53 -11.64
C PHE A 135 14.61 -15.73 -12.55
N VAL A 136 13.62 -16.10 -13.36
CA VAL A 136 13.67 -17.30 -14.19
C VAL A 136 13.52 -16.94 -15.67
N VAL A 137 14.36 -17.52 -16.51
CA VAL A 137 14.22 -17.49 -17.99
C VAL A 137 13.32 -18.65 -18.38
N THR A 138 12.10 -18.36 -18.83
CA THR A 138 11.16 -19.42 -19.22
C THR A 138 11.58 -20.07 -20.56
N ALA A 139 10.95 -21.18 -20.92
CA ALA A 139 11.21 -21.85 -22.21
C ALA A 139 10.95 -20.94 -23.42
N HIS A 140 10.14 -19.90 -23.27
CA HIS A 140 9.71 -19.01 -24.34
C HIS A 140 10.44 -17.66 -24.37
N ASP A 141 11.24 -17.36 -23.36
CA ASP A 141 12.01 -16.11 -23.25
C ASP A 141 13.33 -16.23 -24.01
N ASP A 142 13.86 -15.13 -24.53
CA ASP A 142 15.27 -15.01 -24.91
C ASP A 142 16.16 -14.86 -23.66
N GLU A 143 17.47 -14.92 -23.84
CA GLU A 143 18.43 -14.82 -22.73
C GLU A 143 19.15 -13.48 -22.69
N ASP A 144 18.85 -12.55 -23.59
CA ASP A 144 19.57 -11.27 -23.75
C ASP A 144 19.59 -10.44 -22.48
N TYR A 145 18.50 -10.44 -21.73
CA TYR A 145 18.43 -9.77 -20.43
C TYR A 145 19.21 -10.53 -19.36
N ALA A 146 19.09 -11.85 -19.33
CA ALA A 146 19.73 -12.73 -18.37
C ALA A 146 21.27 -12.65 -18.45
N ASP A 147 21.84 -12.53 -19.65
CA ASP A 147 23.27 -12.38 -19.88
C ASP A 147 23.86 -11.13 -19.23
N GLN A 148 23.06 -10.09 -19.04
CA GLN A 148 23.46 -8.82 -18.45
C GLN A 148 23.06 -8.69 -16.97
N PHE A 149 22.17 -9.55 -16.49
CA PHE A 149 21.49 -9.39 -15.21
C PHE A 149 22.46 -9.34 -14.03
N LEU A 150 23.36 -10.32 -13.91
CA LEU A 150 24.33 -10.37 -12.79
C LEU A 150 25.31 -9.20 -12.81
N ALA A 151 25.79 -8.80 -13.97
CA ALA A 151 26.70 -7.67 -14.08
C ALA A 151 26.03 -6.35 -13.66
N ARG A 152 24.76 -6.16 -14.05
CA ARG A 152 23.95 -5.00 -13.66
C ARG A 152 23.60 -5.03 -12.17
N ALA A 153 23.24 -6.20 -11.64
CA ALA A 153 22.98 -6.37 -10.21
C ALA A 153 24.21 -6.03 -9.37
N ALA A 154 25.39 -6.52 -9.76
CA ALA A 154 26.65 -6.20 -9.10
C ALA A 154 26.98 -4.70 -9.15
N ALA A 155 26.78 -4.05 -10.30
CA ALA A 155 26.99 -2.60 -10.46
C ALA A 155 26.07 -1.76 -9.54
N ALA A 156 24.82 -2.21 -9.34
CA ALA A 156 23.84 -1.59 -8.44
C ALA A 156 23.94 -2.10 -6.99
N LYS A 157 24.96 -2.90 -6.64
CA LYS A 157 25.15 -3.52 -5.31
C LYS A 157 23.95 -4.35 -4.84
N VAL A 158 23.19 -4.92 -5.76
CA VAL A 158 22.05 -5.80 -5.48
C VAL A 158 22.55 -7.24 -5.40
N PRO A 159 22.39 -7.94 -4.26
CA PRO A 159 22.79 -9.35 -4.15
C PRO A 159 21.98 -10.23 -5.10
N ALA A 160 22.65 -10.93 -6.00
CA ALA A 160 22.07 -11.89 -6.92
C ALA A 160 23.10 -12.98 -7.27
N GLU A 161 22.63 -14.22 -7.46
CA GLU A 161 23.47 -15.36 -7.86
C GLU A 161 22.72 -16.25 -8.86
N GLU A 162 23.43 -16.78 -9.85
CA GLU A 162 22.88 -17.81 -10.72
C GLU A 162 22.89 -19.16 -10.01
N ILE A 163 21.77 -19.85 -10.00
CA ILE A 163 21.62 -21.19 -9.39
C ILE A 163 21.29 -22.23 -10.45
N SER A 164 21.58 -23.51 -10.15
CA SER A 164 21.20 -24.58 -11.06
C SER A 164 19.67 -24.72 -11.19
N ILE A 165 19.22 -25.23 -12.33
CA ILE A 165 17.80 -25.53 -12.57
C ILE A 165 17.27 -26.51 -11.52
N ASP A 166 18.04 -27.54 -11.16
CA ASP A 166 17.66 -28.51 -10.12
C ASP A 166 17.47 -27.83 -8.77
N GLU A 167 18.28 -26.82 -8.43
CA GLU A 167 18.10 -26.05 -7.20
C GLU A 167 16.86 -25.19 -7.27
N ALA A 168 16.59 -24.54 -8.40
CA ALA A 168 15.40 -23.72 -8.61
C ALA A 168 14.13 -24.60 -8.47
N LEU A 169 14.12 -25.78 -9.08
CA LEU A 169 13.00 -26.74 -9.01
C LEU A 169 12.85 -27.37 -7.60
N ARG A 170 13.94 -27.49 -6.84
CA ARG A 170 13.83 -27.93 -5.44
C ARG A 170 13.19 -26.84 -4.56
N ARG A 171 13.54 -25.57 -4.77
CA ARG A 171 12.94 -24.43 -4.06
C ARG A 171 11.49 -24.22 -4.47
N GLU A 172 11.21 -24.36 -5.77
CA GLU A 172 9.90 -24.13 -6.38
C GLU A 172 9.46 -25.32 -7.25
N PRO A 173 8.88 -26.37 -6.65
CA PRO A 173 8.56 -27.60 -7.37
C PRO A 173 7.48 -27.46 -8.44
N ARG A 174 6.77 -26.34 -8.48
CA ARG A 174 5.74 -26.03 -9.48
C ARG A 174 6.25 -25.24 -10.69
N LEU A 175 7.50 -24.79 -10.68
CA LEU A 175 8.10 -24.13 -11.85
C LEU A 175 8.07 -25.06 -13.06
N ASP A 176 7.97 -24.47 -14.25
CA ASP A 176 8.14 -25.21 -15.49
C ASP A 176 9.55 -25.84 -15.54
N PRO A 177 9.69 -27.16 -15.61
CA PRO A 177 11.00 -27.80 -15.67
C PRO A 177 11.80 -27.44 -16.92
N ARG A 178 11.21 -26.77 -17.89
CA ARG A 178 11.86 -26.29 -19.12
C ARG A 178 12.46 -24.90 -18.99
N ILE A 179 12.50 -24.31 -17.80
CA ILE A 179 13.23 -23.04 -17.61
C ILE A 179 14.67 -23.20 -18.08
N LYS A 180 15.25 -22.14 -18.63
CA LYS A 180 16.60 -22.15 -19.19
C LYS A 180 17.66 -21.75 -18.16
N ARG A 181 17.34 -20.74 -17.32
CA ARG A 181 18.22 -20.19 -16.29
C ARG A 181 17.42 -19.73 -15.07
N ALA A 182 18.08 -19.66 -13.92
CA ALA A 182 17.49 -19.13 -12.69
C ALA A 182 18.52 -18.35 -11.87
N PHE A 183 18.07 -17.22 -11.30
CA PHE A 183 18.89 -16.36 -10.45
C PHE A 183 18.16 -16.14 -9.11
N ALA A 184 18.87 -16.37 -8.01
CA ALA A 184 18.35 -16.12 -6.66
C ALA A 184 18.62 -14.67 -6.25
N VAL A 185 17.62 -14.04 -5.62
CA VAL A 185 17.66 -12.66 -5.13
C VAL A 185 17.02 -12.54 -3.74
N GLN A 186 17.22 -11.38 -3.08
CA GLN A 186 16.76 -11.12 -1.72
C GLN A 186 15.35 -10.49 -1.65
N ASP A 187 14.47 -10.77 -2.62
CA ASP A 187 13.08 -10.32 -2.56
C ASP A 187 12.38 -10.82 -1.29
N GLY A 188 11.19 -10.35 -1.04
CA GLY A 188 10.34 -10.80 0.05
C GLY A 188 8.89 -10.44 -0.23
N THR A 189 8.01 -10.90 0.63
CA THR A 189 6.60 -10.52 0.61
C THR A 189 6.30 -9.58 1.75
N VAL A 190 5.50 -8.56 1.50
CA VAL A 190 5.10 -7.57 2.51
C VAL A 190 3.60 -7.35 2.53
N ASP A 191 3.01 -7.42 3.71
CA ASP A 191 1.65 -6.97 3.96
C ASP A 191 1.66 -5.44 4.10
N GLY A 192 1.20 -4.74 3.06
CA GLY A 192 1.23 -3.27 3.01
C GLY A 192 0.38 -2.61 4.09
N TRP A 193 -0.74 -3.23 4.48
CA TRP A 193 -1.57 -2.71 5.56
C TRP A 193 -0.88 -2.83 6.91
N GLN A 194 -0.36 -4.01 7.25
CA GLN A 194 0.33 -4.24 8.52
C GLN A 194 1.59 -3.39 8.66
N MET A 195 2.36 -3.24 7.57
CA MET A 195 3.54 -2.39 7.56
C MET A 195 3.17 -0.92 7.83
N THR A 196 2.17 -0.40 7.10
CA THR A 196 1.73 0.99 7.25
C THR A 196 1.13 1.23 8.63
N TRP A 197 0.26 0.34 9.12
CA TRP A 197 -0.27 0.43 10.48
C TRP A 197 0.81 0.30 11.56
N GLY A 198 1.86 -0.50 11.33
CA GLY A 198 3.01 -0.58 12.23
C GLY A 198 3.70 0.77 12.40
N ALA A 199 3.93 1.50 11.31
CA ALA A 199 4.51 2.84 11.35
C ALA A 199 3.57 3.85 12.04
N ILE A 200 2.25 3.79 11.76
CA ILE A 200 1.25 4.64 12.42
C ILE A 200 1.21 4.40 13.93
N ARG A 201 1.17 3.14 14.39
CA ARG A 201 1.17 2.82 15.83
C ARG A 201 2.46 3.27 16.52
N SER A 202 3.60 3.16 15.80
CA SER A 202 4.86 3.74 16.28
C SER A 202 4.75 5.25 16.43
N ALA A 203 4.22 5.96 15.43
CA ALA A 203 4.03 7.41 15.50
C ALA A 203 3.09 7.82 16.65
N GLN A 204 1.98 7.09 16.87
CA GLN A 204 1.06 7.32 17.98
C GLN A 204 1.73 7.14 19.34
N ALA A 205 2.64 6.16 19.47
CA ALA A 205 3.42 5.96 20.70
C ALA A 205 4.35 7.14 21.01
N TYR A 206 4.75 7.90 19.99
CA TYR A 206 5.51 9.16 20.11
C TYR A 206 4.62 10.41 20.13
N GLY A 207 3.29 10.25 20.22
CA GLY A 207 2.34 11.35 20.43
C GLY A 207 1.70 11.92 19.14
N ALA A 208 1.88 11.30 17.98
CA ALA A 208 1.18 11.71 16.78
C ALA A 208 -0.35 11.56 16.91
N GLN A 209 -1.10 12.52 16.41
CA GLN A 209 -2.55 12.40 16.25
C GLN A 209 -2.86 11.91 14.82
N ILE A 210 -3.74 10.93 14.70
CA ILE A 210 -4.11 10.33 13.42
C ILE A 210 -5.61 10.53 13.19
N LEU A 211 -5.95 11.25 12.13
CA LEU A 211 -7.32 11.58 11.73
C LEU A 211 -7.63 10.88 10.40
N THR A 212 -8.17 9.67 10.48
CA THR A 212 -8.73 8.95 9.33
C THR A 212 -10.12 9.48 9.01
N TYR A 213 -10.55 9.36 7.75
CA TYR A 213 -11.81 9.88 7.23
C TYR A 213 -11.95 11.42 7.38
N HIS A 214 -10.81 12.11 7.34
CA HIS A 214 -10.73 13.56 7.35
C HIS A 214 -10.15 14.03 6.03
N ARG A 215 -11.00 14.50 5.13
CA ARG A 215 -10.60 14.98 3.80
C ARG A 215 -10.17 16.44 3.86
N VAL A 216 -8.96 16.72 3.39
CA VAL A 216 -8.49 18.09 3.22
C VAL A 216 -9.38 18.83 2.22
N THR A 217 -9.88 19.99 2.62
CA THR A 217 -10.75 20.86 1.81
C THR A 217 -10.09 22.16 1.43
N ALA A 218 -9.15 22.66 2.25
CA ALA A 218 -8.37 23.85 1.97
C ALA A 218 -7.03 23.84 2.73
N ILE A 219 -6.06 24.57 2.19
CA ILE A 219 -4.81 24.88 2.88
C ILE A 219 -4.74 26.41 2.97
N GLU A 220 -4.70 26.94 4.19
CA GLU A 220 -4.67 28.38 4.45
C GLU A 220 -3.23 28.89 4.52
N ARG A 221 -3.05 30.10 4.04
CA ARG A 221 -1.77 30.81 4.10
C ARG A 221 -1.95 32.19 4.73
N GLU A 222 -0.92 32.65 5.41
CA GLU A 222 -0.72 34.04 5.79
C GLU A 222 0.47 34.58 4.99
N GLU A 223 0.17 35.42 3.99
CA GLU A 223 1.13 35.88 2.99
C GLU A 223 1.74 34.70 2.20
N ASP A 224 3.03 34.47 2.38
CA ASP A 224 3.82 33.43 1.71
C ASP A 224 3.98 32.15 2.57
N ARG A 225 3.33 32.07 3.75
CA ARG A 225 3.52 30.97 4.72
C ARG A 225 2.27 30.16 4.91
N ILE A 226 2.43 28.85 5.07
CA ILE A 226 1.35 27.97 5.52
C ILE A 226 0.95 28.37 6.95
N SER A 227 -0.35 28.45 7.23
CA SER A 227 -0.91 28.76 8.56
C SER A 227 -1.86 27.69 9.08
N ALA A 228 -2.64 27.04 8.23
CA ALA A 228 -3.53 25.96 8.66
C ALA A 228 -3.95 25.05 7.50
N VAL A 229 -4.44 23.86 7.88
CA VAL A 229 -5.13 22.91 6.99
C VAL A 229 -6.58 22.75 7.47
N ILE A 230 -7.53 22.88 6.57
CA ILE A 230 -8.95 22.64 6.85
C ILE A 230 -9.31 21.24 6.37
N VAL A 231 -9.91 20.45 7.26
CA VAL A 231 -10.34 19.09 6.95
C VAL A 231 -11.81 18.89 7.30
N HIS A 232 -12.51 18.11 6.50
CA HIS A 232 -13.89 17.70 6.74
C HIS A 232 -13.91 16.27 7.30
N ASP A 233 -14.54 16.05 8.45
CA ASP A 233 -14.80 14.70 9.01
C ASP A 233 -15.95 14.05 8.20
N GLU A 234 -15.62 13.14 7.28
CA GLU A 234 -16.57 12.42 6.44
C GLU A 234 -17.57 11.53 7.22
N ARG A 235 -17.28 11.28 8.50
CA ARG A 235 -18.14 10.47 9.39
C ARG A 235 -18.89 11.30 10.43
N GLY A 236 -18.31 12.40 10.88
CA GLY A 236 -18.91 13.32 11.86
C GLY A 236 -19.65 14.49 11.22
N GLY A 237 -19.31 14.84 9.98
CA GLY A 237 -19.91 15.95 9.25
C GLY A 237 -19.44 17.33 9.73
N GLU A 238 -18.36 17.40 10.52
CA GLU A 238 -17.82 18.64 11.07
C GLU A 238 -16.48 18.99 10.39
N ASP A 239 -16.19 20.28 10.31
CA ASP A 239 -14.90 20.77 9.86
C ASP A 239 -13.95 20.93 11.05
N VAL A 240 -12.68 20.58 10.82
CA VAL A 240 -11.59 20.77 11.79
C VAL A 240 -10.52 21.63 11.14
N ARG A 241 -10.09 22.68 11.85
CA ARG A 241 -8.99 23.54 11.46
C ARG A 241 -7.71 23.10 12.19
N ILE A 242 -6.65 22.78 11.45
CA ILE A 242 -5.36 22.34 11.98
C ILE A 242 -4.34 23.45 11.75
N GLU A 243 -4.05 24.22 12.78
CA GLU A 243 -2.99 25.24 12.76
C GLU A 243 -1.62 24.55 12.78
N CYS A 244 -0.79 24.83 11.77
CA CYS A 244 0.53 24.22 11.63
C CYS A 244 1.50 25.14 10.87
N GLY A 245 2.79 24.98 11.15
CA GLY A 245 3.85 25.72 10.44
C GLY A 245 4.33 25.01 9.16
N PHE A 246 4.12 23.67 9.08
CA PHE A 246 4.53 22.87 7.93
C PHE A 246 3.43 21.89 7.50
N VAL A 247 3.29 21.73 6.19
CA VAL A 247 2.48 20.70 5.53
C VAL A 247 3.40 19.79 4.73
N LEU A 248 3.41 18.50 5.06
CA LEU A 248 4.09 17.46 4.30
C LEU A 248 3.05 16.68 3.48
N ASN A 249 2.98 17.01 2.19
CA ASN A 249 2.03 16.42 1.26
C ASN A 249 2.53 15.05 0.77
N CYS A 250 1.93 13.99 1.33
CA CYS A 250 2.16 12.58 1.00
C CYS A 250 0.95 11.96 0.28
N GLY A 251 0.17 12.76 -0.47
CA GLY A 251 -1.10 12.41 -1.09
C GLY A 251 -1.00 11.40 -2.24
N GLY A 252 0.20 10.87 -2.56
CA GLY A 252 0.39 9.87 -3.61
C GLY A 252 -0.17 10.33 -4.96
N PRO A 253 -1.10 9.57 -5.60
CA PRO A 253 -1.67 9.98 -6.88
C PRO A 253 -2.43 11.31 -6.86
N TRP A 254 -2.87 11.77 -5.69
CA TRP A 254 -3.61 13.02 -5.49
C TRP A 254 -2.73 14.18 -5.02
N ALA A 255 -1.41 14.00 -4.98
CA ALA A 255 -0.49 15.02 -4.45
C ALA A 255 -0.57 16.35 -5.21
N GLY A 256 -0.79 16.32 -6.53
CA GLY A 256 -1.00 17.52 -7.33
C GLY A 256 -2.28 18.30 -6.96
N THR A 257 -3.38 17.59 -6.70
CA THR A 257 -4.63 18.21 -6.24
C THR A 257 -4.45 18.90 -4.89
N ILE A 258 -3.73 18.25 -3.97
CA ILE A 258 -3.45 18.78 -2.64
C ILE A 258 -2.54 20.02 -2.74
N ALA A 259 -1.49 19.97 -3.56
CA ALA A 259 -0.60 21.12 -3.78
C ALA A 259 -1.36 22.32 -4.36
N GLY A 260 -2.30 22.07 -5.27
CA GLY A 260 -3.18 23.09 -5.83
C GLY A 260 -4.05 23.83 -4.81
N MET A 261 -4.37 23.20 -3.66
CA MET A 261 -5.12 23.84 -2.57
C MET A 261 -4.32 24.94 -1.84
N ALA A 262 -2.98 24.93 -2.00
CA ALA A 262 -2.08 25.99 -1.51
C ALA A 262 -1.60 26.89 -2.65
N ASP A 263 -2.28 26.93 -3.79
CA ASP A 263 -1.89 27.63 -5.05
C ASP A 263 -0.53 27.17 -5.61
N CYS A 264 -0.04 26.01 -5.22
CA CYS A 264 1.18 25.39 -5.74
C CYS A 264 0.84 24.51 -6.95
N HIS A 265 0.86 25.10 -8.14
CA HIS A 265 0.49 24.43 -9.39
C HIS A 265 1.67 23.71 -10.06
N GLY A 266 1.40 22.85 -11.05
CA GLY A 266 2.42 22.13 -11.82
C GLY A 266 3.08 20.97 -11.06
N VAL A 267 2.40 20.39 -10.08
CA VAL A 267 2.74 19.10 -9.50
C VAL A 267 1.97 18.04 -10.30
N ASP A 268 2.59 17.57 -11.39
CA ASP A 268 1.96 16.63 -12.30
C ASP A 268 2.25 15.19 -11.87
N VAL A 269 1.27 14.55 -11.26
CA VAL A 269 1.34 13.13 -10.91
C VAL A 269 0.41 12.34 -11.82
N VAL A 270 0.98 11.39 -12.56
CA VAL A 270 0.25 10.49 -13.45
C VAL A 270 -0.07 9.21 -12.69
N ALA A 271 -1.33 8.79 -12.74
CA ALA A 271 -1.74 7.51 -12.19
C ALA A 271 -1.39 6.37 -13.17
N GLY A 272 -0.32 5.63 -12.88
CA GLY A 272 0.01 4.39 -13.58
C GLY A 272 -0.82 3.23 -13.03
N ALA A 273 -1.94 2.89 -13.65
CA ALA A 273 -2.78 1.78 -13.20
C ALA A 273 -2.11 0.43 -13.44
N GLY A 274 -2.11 -0.43 -12.44
CA GLY A 274 -1.63 -1.80 -12.54
C GLY A 274 -2.64 -2.77 -11.95
N ILE A 275 -2.89 -3.88 -12.64
CA ILE A 275 -3.84 -4.91 -12.23
C ILE A 275 -3.10 -6.01 -11.49
N MET A 276 -3.74 -6.58 -10.48
CA MET A 276 -3.32 -7.76 -9.74
C MET A 276 -4.44 -8.79 -9.73
N ILE A 277 -4.08 -10.07 -9.73
CA ILE A 277 -5.03 -11.18 -9.59
C ILE A 277 -4.54 -12.10 -8.48
N ALA A 278 -5.40 -12.40 -7.51
CA ALA A 278 -5.14 -13.40 -6.47
C ALA A 278 -5.71 -14.76 -6.89
N MET A 279 -4.88 -15.78 -6.76
CA MET A 279 -5.23 -17.20 -6.98
C MET A 279 -5.56 -17.87 -5.64
N ASN A 280 -6.44 -18.85 -5.65
CA ASN A 280 -7.03 -19.47 -4.46
C ASN A 280 -6.09 -20.36 -3.61
N HIS A 281 -4.82 -20.46 -3.95
CA HIS A 281 -3.79 -21.11 -3.12
C HIS A 281 -2.43 -20.49 -3.34
N ARG A 282 -1.56 -20.72 -2.38
CA ARG A 282 -0.16 -20.36 -2.42
C ARG A 282 0.57 -21.27 -3.41
N LEU A 283 0.72 -20.81 -4.66
CA LEU A 283 1.30 -21.57 -5.76
C LEU A 283 2.83 -21.60 -5.72
N THR A 284 3.45 -20.62 -5.06
CA THR A 284 4.90 -20.50 -4.93
C THR A 284 5.31 -20.31 -3.47
N HIS A 285 6.54 -20.63 -3.13
CA HIS A 285 7.15 -20.40 -1.82
C HIS A 285 7.95 -19.09 -1.82
N SER A 286 8.61 -18.79 -2.93
CA SER A 286 9.38 -17.57 -3.17
C SER A 286 8.65 -16.65 -4.16
N VAL A 287 9.07 -15.39 -4.22
CA VAL A 287 8.69 -14.49 -5.32
C VAL A 287 9.31 -15.00 -6.61
N ILE A 288 8.52 -15.12 -7.68
CA ILE A 288 9.03 -15.50 -9.01
C ILE A 288 8.90 -14.34 -9.96
N ASN A 289 10.01 -13.93 -10.55
CA ASN A 289 10.06 -12.94 -11.62
C ASN A 289 10.50 -13.61 -12.92
N ARG A 290 9.94 -13.21 -14.06
CA ARG A 290 10.55 -13.56 -15.35
C ARG A 290 11.82 -12.73 -15.54
N CYS A 291 12.90 -13.37 -15.97
CA CYS A 291 14.19 -12.72 -16.26
C CYS A 291 14.20 -12.16 -17.68
N VAL A 292 13.36 -11.16 -17.91
CA VAL A 292 13.19 -10.42 -19.19
C VAL A 292 13.27 -8.93 -18.91
N TRP A 293 13.38 -8.12 -19.96
CA TRP A 293 13.14 -6.68 -19.81
C TRP A 293 11.79 -6.46 -19.13
N PRO A 294 11.72 -5.56 -18.12
CA PRO A 294 10.51 -5.38 -17.32
C PRO A 294 9.25 -5.25 -18.17
N ALA A 295 8.33 -6.19 -18.05
CA ALA A 295 7.11 -6.32 -18.83
C ALA A 295 5.88 -6.50 -17.91
N ASP A 296 4.68 -6.63 -18.49
CA ASP A 296 3.45 -6.79 -17.75
C ASP A 296 3.22 -8.24 -17.30
N GLY A 297 2.70 -8.40 -16.06
CA GLY A 297 2.25 -9.69 -15.56
C GLY A 297 3.34 -10.72 -15.27
N ASP A 298 4.56 -10.28 -15.09
CA ASP A 298 5.76 -11.13 -15.05
C ASP A 298 6.26 -11.45 -13.62
N ILE A 299 5.43 -11.20 -12.60
CA ILE A 299 5.78 -11.45 -11.20
C ILE A 299 4.68 -12.27 -10.50
N LEU A 300 5.09 -13.34 -9.82
CA LEU A 300 4.27 -14.11 -8.88
C LEU A 300 4.73 -13.85 -7.45
N VAL A 301 3.82 -13.47 -6.59
CA VAL A 301 4.11 -13.17 -5.18
C VAL A 301 3.29 -14.09 -4.30
N PRO A 302 3.91 -14.93 -3.45
CA PRO A 302 3.19 -15.68 -2.44
C PRO A 302 2.76 -14.73 -1.32
N ASP A 303 1.46 -14.56 -1.13
CA ASP A 303 0.90 -13.72 -0.08
C ASP A 303 0.05 -14.55 0.88
N HIS A 304 0.55 -14.83 2.07
CA HIS A 304 -0.10 -15.67 3.06
C HIS A 304 -0.53 -17.03 2.48
N THR A 305 -1.84 -17.22 2.31
CA THR A 305 -2.46 -18.47 1.85
C THR A 305 -2.82 -18.43 0.36
N VAL A 306 -2.53 -17.34 -0.34
CA VAL A 306 -2.82 -17.13 -1.76
C VAL A 306 -1.54 -16.83 -2.55
N CYS A 307 -1.65 -16.77 -3.87
CA CYS A 307 -0.59 -16.29 -4.74
C CYS A 307 -1.15 -15.15 -5.59
N ILE A 308 -0.40 -14.05 -5.72
CA ILE A 308 -0.78 -12.88 -6.50
C ILE A 308 0.09 -12.84 -7.75
N ILE A 309 -0.54 -12.69 -8.91
CA ILE A 309 0.17 -12.33 -10.14
C ILE A 309 -0.06 -10.85 -10.44
N GLY A 310 0.98 -10.16 -10.86
CA GLY A 310 0.95 -8.74 -11.21
C GLY A 310 2.30 -8.25 -11.70
N THR A 311 2.36 -7.09 -12.23
CA THR A 311 1.28 -6.15 -12.48
C THR A 311 1.34 -5.71 -13.93
N THR A 312 0.26 -5.14 -14.45
CA THR A 312 0.24 -4.47 -15.76
C THR A 312 0.57 -2.99 -15.62
N ASP A 313 0.63 -2.27 -16.73
CA ASP A 313 0.82 -0.83 -16.78
C ASP A 313 -0.14 -0.16 -17.75
N LEU A 314 -0.98 0.74 -17.25
CA LEU A 314 -1.94 1.51 -18.01
C LEU A 314 -2.00 2.93 -17.45
N LYS A 315 -1.85 3.94 -18.30
CA LYS A 315 -2.09 5.33 -17.90
C LYS A 315 -3.57 5.53 -17.58
N SER A 316 -3.86 6.12 -16.43
CA SER A 316 -5.21 6.55 -16.03
C SER A 316 -5.20 8.01 -15.65
N ASP A 317 -6.25 8.72 -16.05
CA ASP A 317 -6.47 10.11 -15.64
C ASP A 317 -7.29 10.18 -14.33
N ASP A 318 -7.85 9.04 -13.88
CA ASP A 318 -8.61 8.92 -12.63
C ASP A 318 -7.97 7.84 -11.75
N ALA A 319 -7.44 8.26 -10.61
CA ALA A 319 -6.83 7.36 -9.63
C ALA A 319 -7.86 6.71 -8.69
N ASP A 320 -9.10 7.20 -8.67
CA ASP A 320 -10.18 6.67 -7.84
C ASP A 320 -10.91 5.51 -8.54
N HIS A 321 -11.05 5.56 -9.88
CA HIS A 321 -11.79 4.58 -10.68
C HIS A 321 -10.88 3.94 -11.74
N LEU A 322 -10.17 2.90 -11.34
CA LEU A 322 -9.20 2.20 -12.20
C LEU A 322 -9.87 1.05 -12.94
N PRO A 323 -9.70 0.95 -14.27
CA PRO A 323 -10.25 -0.14 -15.05
C PRO A 323 -9.49 -1.47 -14.84
N ILE A 324 -10.18 -2.58 -15.11
CA ILE A 324 -9.60 -3.93 -15.19
C ILE A 324 -9.90 -4.48 -16.60
N PRO A 325 -9.08 -4.16 -17.62
CA PRO A 325 -9.29 -4.63 -18.98
C PRO A 325 -9.12 -6.16 -19.09
N ALA A 326 -10.03 -6.81 -19.84
CA ALA A 326 -10.04 -8.26 -19.97
C ALA A 326 -8.82 -8.82 -20.69
N ASP A 327 -8.29 -8.11 -21.65
CA ASP A 327 -7.06 -8.45 -22.39
C ASP A 327 -5.83 -8.47 -21.47
N GLN A 328 -5.69 -7.50 -20.58
CA GLN A 328 -4.62 -7.49 -19.58
C GLN A 328 -4.75 -8.65 -18.57
N VAL A 329 -5.98 -9.01 -18.18
CA VAL A 329 -6.22 -10.21 -17.36
C VAL A 329 -5.73 -11.46 -18.09
N GLN A 330 -6.06 -11.62 -19.39
CA GLN A 330 -5.59 -12.75 -20.18
C GLN A 330 -4.06 -12.78 -20.29
N GLN A 331 -3.43 -11.64 -20.55
CA GLN A 331 -1.97 -11.52 -20.61
C GLN A 331 -1.30 -11.97 -19.31
N MET A 332 -1.83 -11.58 -18.14
CA MET A 332 -1.28 -12.02 -16.85
C MET A 332 -1.45 -13.53 -16.64
N LEU A 333 -2.60 -14.09 -17.02
CA LEU A 333 -2.80 -15.53 -16.91
C LEU A 333 -1.87 -16.32 -17.86
N ASP A 334 -1.56 -15.80 -19.05
CA ASP A 334 -0.59 -16.38 -19.97
C ASP A 334 0.84 -16.32 -19.40
N SER A 335 1.22 -15.19 -18.80
CA SER A 335 2.52 -15.04 -18.14
C SER A 335 2.66 -15.99 -16.95
N GLY A 336 1.61 -16.16 -16.14
CA GLY A 336 1.58 -17.13 -15.05
C GLY A 336 1.73 -18.57 -15.54
N GLU A 337 1.05 -18.94 -16.62
CA GLU A 337 1.17 -20.27 -17.24
C GLU A 337 2.56 -20.55 -17.79
N ALA A 338 3.26 -19.51 -18.28
CA ALA A 338 4.65 -19.64 -18.77
C ALA A 338 5.65 -19.95 -17.64
N MET A 339 5.39 -19.50 -16.43
CA MET A 339 6.22 -19.78 -15.25
C MET A 339 5.80 -21.07 -14.54
N ILE A 340 4.50 -21.31 -14.41
CA ILE A 340 3.92 -22.42 -13.64
C ILE A 340 2.89 -23.15 -14.51
N PRO A 341 3.20 -24.33 -15.04
CA PRO A 341 2.27 -25.12 -15.82
C PRO A 341 0.97 -25.42 -15.04
N GLY A 342 -0.15 -25.13 -15.66
CA GLY A 342 -1.47 -25.30 -15.05
C GLY A 342 -1.94 -24.11 -14.20
N PHE A 343 -1.23 -22.99 -14.21
CA PHE A 343 -1.62 -21.74 -13.52
C PHE A 343 -3.03 -21.30 -13.93
N ARG A 344 -3.37 -21.34 -15.21
CA ARG A 344 -4.71 -20.99 -15.72
C ARG A 344 -5.83 -21.90 -15.20
N LYS A 345 -5.52 -23.10 -14.69
CA LYS A 345 -6.50 -24.02 -14.09
C LYS A 345 -6.78 -23.69 -12.63
N ALA A 346 -5.91 -22.92 -11.98
CA ALA A 346 -6.15 -22.46 -10.62
C ALA A 346 -7.30 -21.43 -10.62
N ARG A 347 -8.10 -21.44 -9.57
CA ARG A 347 -9.22 -20.51 -9.42
C ARG A 347 -8.70 -19.12 -9.04
N ALA A 348 -8.96 -18.10 -9.85
CA ALA A 348 -8.83 -16.72 -9.44
C ALA A 348 -9.95 -16.38 -8.43
N VAL A 349 -9.59 -15.74 -7.32
CA VAL A 349 -10.55 -15.37 -6.26
C VAL A 349 -10.81 -13.88 -6.20
N HIS A 350 -9.83 -13.07 -6.63
CA HIS A 350 -9.96 -11.60 -6.61
C HIS A 350 -9.11 -10.97 -7.71
N ALA A 351 -9.58 -9.86 -8.26
CA ALA A 351 -8.82 -8.98 -9.13
C ALA A 351 -9.03 -7.53 -8.70
N TRP A 352 -7.96 -6.74 -8.68
CA TRP A 352 -8.02 -5.32 -8.34
C TRP A 352 -6.97 -4.53 -9.10
N ALA A 353 -7.11 -3.21 -9.08
CA ALA A 353 -6.14 -2.30 -9.65
C ALA A 353 -5.63 -1.30 -8.61
N GLY A 354 -4.38 -0.88 -8.76
CA GLY A 354 -3.75 0.16 -7.96
C GLY A 354 -3.08 1.21 -8.84
N ALA A 355 -3.10 2.48 -8.42
CA ALA A 355 -2.48 3.59 -9.11
C ALA A 355 -1.08 3.87 -8.56
N ARG A 356 -0.04 3.73 -9.38
CA ARG A 356 1.31 4.20 -9.04
C ARG A 356 1.35 5.71 -9.17
N PRO A 357 1.86 6.46 -8.19
CA PRO A 357 2.05 7.91 -8.31
C PRO A 357 3.32 8.21 -9.11
N LEU A 358 3.22 8.28 -10.43
CA LEU A 358 4.35 8.56 -11.31
C LEU A 358 4.48 10.07 -11.52
N ILE A 359 5.66 10.63 -11.25
CA ILE A 359 5.91 12.04 -11.51
C ILE A 359 6.21 12.24 -12.99
N LYS A 360 5.52 13.20 -13.60
CA LYS A 360 5.75 13.58 -14.98
C LYS A 360 7.12 14.28 -15.08
N ASP A 361 8.03 13.67 -15.81
CA ASP A 361 9.26 14.31 -16.25
C ASP A 361 9.06 14.85 -17.67
N SER A 362 9.24 16.15 -17.86
CA SER A 362 9.08 16.81 -19.17
C SER A 362 10.02 16.27 -20.27
N ARG A 363 11.02 15.47 -19.88
CA ARG A 363 11.99 14.86 -20.78
C ARG A 363 11.52 13.51 -21.34
N VAL A 364 10.43 12.94 -20.84
CA VAL A 364 9.92 11.62 -21.22
C VAL A 364 8.58 11.74 -21.94
N SER A 365 8.36 10.91 -22.99
CA SER A 365 7.08 10.86 -23.72
C SER A 365 5.91 10.52 -22.80
N GLU A 366 4.82 11.27 -22.93
CA GLU A 366 3.61 11.13 -22.10
C GLU A 366 2.88 9.77 -22.25
N THR A 367 3.22 8.99 -23.27
CA THR A 367 2.51 7.74 -23.59
C THR A 367 3.11 6.50 -22.97
N ASP A 368 4.34 6.56 -22.44
CA ASP A 368 5.04 5.41 -21.87
C ASP A 368 5.33 5.60 -20.38
N THR A 369 4.39 5.19 -19.55
CA THR A 369 4.50 5.27 -18.08
C THR A 369 5.58 4.36 -17.50
N ARG A 370 6.09 3.36 -18.26
CA ARG A 370 7.18 2.46 -17.83
C ARG A 370 8.53 3.15 -17.76
N HIS A 371 8.73 4.17 -18.59
CA HIS A 371 9.95 4.96 -18.65
C HIS A 371 9.89 6.25 -17.82
N MET A 372 8.76 6.55 -17.19
CA MET A 372 8.69 7.65 -16.23
C MET A 372 9.55 7.32 -14.99
N ALA A 373 10.19 8.36 -14.43
CA ALA A 373 11.03 8.19 -13.25
C ALA A 373 10.25 7.49 -12.13
N ARG A 374 10.69 6.29 -11.74
CA ARG A 374 10.13 5.49 -10.64
C ARG A 374 10.84 5.81 -9.31
N GLY A 375 11.81 6.72 -9.35
CA GLY A 375 12.44 7.30 -8.18
C GLY A 375 11.46 8.17 -7.39
N MET A 376 11.83 8.51 -6.16
CA MET A 376 11.09 9.51 -5.38
C MET A 376 11.45 10.92 -5.90
N SER A 377 10.47 11.83 -5.84
CA SER A 377 10.70 13.24 -6.05
C SER A 377 10.16 14.03 -4.88
N ILE A 378 10.94 14.96 -4.39
CA ILE A 378 10.55 15.91 -3.36
C ILE A 378 10.52 17.30 -3.99
N ILE A 379 9.41 17.99 -3.82
CA ILE A 379 9.18 19.34 -4.30
C ILE A 379 9.15 20.26 -3.10
N ASP A 380 10.11 21.16 -3.03
CA ASP A 380 10.16 22.25 -2.09
C ASP A 380 9.41 23.45 -2.71
N HIS A 381 8.24 23.75 -2.12
CA HIS A 381 7.37 24.83 -2.62
C HIS A 381 7.87 26.22 -2.22
N ASN A 382 8.74 26.32 -1.21
CA ASN A 382 9.37 27.58 -0.88
C ASN A 382 10.29 28.05 -2.02
N SER A 383 11.18 27.17 -2.48
CA SER A 383 12.10 27.52 -3.57
C SER A 383 11.44 27.58 -4.94
N ARG A 384 10.38 26.77 -5.18
CA ARG A 384 9.72 26.69 -6.49
C ARG A 384 8.59 27.69 -6.67
N ASP A 385 7.71 27.85 -5.66
CA ASP A 385 6.45 28.57 -5.74
C ASP A 385 6.41 29.81 -4.82
N GLY A 386 7.43 29.99 -3.96
CA GLY A 386 7.46 31.06 -2.95
C GLY A 386 6.49 30.81 -1.79
N VAL A 387 6.16 29.53 -1.51
CA VAL A 387 5.25 29.13 -0.43
C VAL A 387 6.05 28.39 0.64
N TYR A 388 6.38 29.08 1.72
CA TYR A 388 7.12 28.52 2.83
C TYR A 388 6.24 27.60 3.69
N GLY A 389 6.83 26.50 4.14
CA GLY A 389 6.18 25.53 5.03
C GLY A 389 5.39 24.46 4.29
N MET A 390 5.62 24.26 2.98
CA MET A 390 5.02 23.17 2.23
C MET A 390 6.06 22.38 1.43
N LEU A 391 6.09 21.07 1.65
CA LEU A 391 6.85 20.11 0.85
C LEU A 391 5.91 19.04 0.30
N THR A 392 6.13 18.61 -0.94
CA THR A 392 5.39 17.51 -1.57
C THR A 392 6.35 16.38 -1.92
N ILE A 393 5.99 15.13 -1.55
CA ILE A 393 6.72 13.94 -1.97
C ILE A 393 5.79 13.00 -2.73
N ALA A 394 6.25 12.53 -3.89
CA ALA A 394 5.54 11.55 -4.70
C ALA A 394 6.53 10.62 -5.44
N GLY A 395 6.01 9.60 -6.10
CA GLY A 395 6.84 8.53 -6.68
C GLY A 395 7.33 7.54 -5.64
N GLY A 396 8.52 7.01 -5.85
CA GLY A 396 9.14 6.03 -4.96
C GLY A 396 8.47 4.66 -4.95
N LYS A 397 8.85 3.85 -3.99
CA LYS A 397 8.40 2.46 -3.85
C LYS A 397 8.03 2.18 -2.39
N LEU A 398 7.14 1.22 -2.17
CA LEU A 398 6.80 0.80 -0.80
C LEU A 398 8.05 0.35 -0.03
N THR A 399 8.99 -0.33 -0.65
CA THR A 399 10.26 -0.74 -0.02
C THR A 399 11.05 0.45 0.52
N THR A 400 11.04 1.60 -0.16
CA THR A 400 11.82 2.80 0.22
C THR A 400 11.01 3.81 1.05
N TYR A 401 9.85 3.43 1.60
CA TYR A 401 8.94 4.34 2.31
C TYR A 401 9.62 5.08 3.46
N ARG A 402 10.51 4.39 4.19
CA ARG A 402 11.27 4.95 5.29
C ARG A 402 12.29 5.99 4.81
N LEU A 403 13.07 5.65 3.77
CA LEU A 403 14.05 6.56 3.16
C LEU A 403 13.36 7.80 2.58
N MET A 404 12.18 7.62 1.98
CA MET A 404 11.35 8.75 1.51
C MET A 404 11.00 9.69 2.65
N ALA A 405 10.60 9.12 3.80
CA ALA A 405 10.28 9.88 5.00
C ALA A 405 11.49 10.64 5.52
N GLU A 406 12.63 9.96 5.67
CA GLU A 406 13.89 10.57 6.11
C GLU A 406 14.24 11.79 5.25
N ARG A 407 14.25 11.63 3.92
CA ARG A 407 14.65 12.71 3.00
C ARG A 407 13.74 13.94 3.06
N ILE A 408 12.42 13.77 3.09
CA ILE A 408 11.52 14.94 3.15
C ILE A 408 11.59 15.63 4.52
N VAL A 409 11.75 14.88 5.61
CA VAL A 409 11.86 15.45 6.95
C VAL A 409 13.24 16.12 7.15
N ASP A 410 14.31 15.63 6.50
CA ASP A 410 15.61 16.31 6.48
C ASP A 410 15.51 17.67 5.83
N ILE A 411 14.79 17.80 4.72
CA ILE A 411 14.56 19.11 4.06
C ILE A 411 13.76 20.01 4.97
N MET A 412 12.67 19.52 5.58
CA MET A 412 11.88 20.28 6.54
C MET A 412 12.73 20.79 7.69
N CYS A 413 13.55 19.93 8.31
CA CYS A 413 14.47 20.35 9.38
C CYS A 413 15.44 21.43 8.92
N SER A 414 16.00 21.28 7.73
CA SER A 414 16.91 22.29 7.14
C SER A 414 16.23 23.64 6.96
N GLU A 415 14.99 23.68 6.45
CA GLU A 415 14.21 24.91 6.30
C GLU A 415 13.87 25.57 7.64
N MET A 416 13.64 24.76 8.69
CA MET A 416 13.40 25.24 10.05
C MET A 416 14.68 25.68 10.76
N GLY A 417 15.86 25.43 10.20
CA GLY A 417 17.14 25.65 10.86
C GLY A 417 17.43 24.69 12.01
N GLU A 418 16.79 23.52 12.01
CA GLU A 418 16.91 22.48 13.03
C GLU A 418 17.86 21.37 12.59
N ASN A 419 18.62 20.82 13.53
CA ASN A 419 19.49 19.67 13.29
C ASN A 419 19.03 18.48 14.16
N ARG A 420 18.07 17.71 13.67
CA ARG A 420 17.50 16.56 14.36
C ARG A 420 17.66 15.32 13.48
N PRO A 421 18.57 14.39 13.81
CA PRO A 421 18.85 13.23 12.95
C PRO A 421 17.70 12.24 12.95
N CYS A 422 17.55 11.55 11.81
CA CYS A 422 16.62 10.43 11.68
C CYS A 422 17.13 9.20 12.44
N THR A 423 16.23 8.52 13.18
CA THR A 423 16.51 7.27 13.90
C THR A 423 15.59 6.13 13.49
N THR A 424 14.74 6.34 12.48
CA THR A 424 13.73 5.38 12.07
C THR A 424 14.29 4.06 11.51
N ALA A 425 15.54 4.08 11.03
CA ALA A 425 16.23 2.86 10.60
C ALA A 425 16.60 1.96 11.78
N ASP A 426 16.86 2.52 12.95
CA ASP A 426 17.40 1.77 14.10
C ASP A 426 16.31 1.21 15.00
N GLU A 427 15.14 1.82 15.03
CA GLU A 427 14.02 1.43 15.87
C GLU A 427 12.96 0.63 15.11
N ALA A 428 12.68 -0.58 15.61
CA ALA A 428 11.61 -1.40 15.11
C ALA A 428 10.22 -0.89 15.52
N VAL A 429 9.22 -1.07 14.66
CA VAL A 429 7.83 -0.77 15.03
C VAL A 429 7.37 -1.67 16.18
N PRO A 430 6.40 -1.24 17.02
CA PRO A 430 6.01 -1.99 18.23
C PRO A 430 5.68 -3.47 17.96
N ALA A 431 4.93 -3.75 16.86
CA ALA A 431 4.53 -5.10 16.50
C ALA A 431 5.64 -5.99 15.92
N ALA A 432 6.82 -5.44 15.60
CA ALA A 432 7.91 -6.22 15.00
C ALA A 432 8.46 -7.33 15.91
N LYS A 433 8.22 -7.22 17.21
CA LYS A 433 8.59 -8.26 18.19
C LYS A 433 7.66 -9.47 18.12
N GLU A 434 6.49 -9.31 17.57
CA GLU A 434 5.46 -10.34 17.37
C GLU A 434 5.63 -10.95 15.97
N ALA A 435 6.83 -11.42 15.62
CA ALA A 435 7.17 -11.88 14.28
C ALA A 435 6.05 -12.76 13.70
N ARG A 436 5.63 -12.46 12.45
CA ARG A 436 4.57 -13.19 11.80
C ARG A 436 5.01 -14.59 11.42
N LEU A 437 4.18 -15.56 11.74
CA LEU A 437 4.46 -16.98 11.52
C LEU A 437 3.57 -17.48 10.38
N TYR A 438 4.17 -18.09 9.37
CA TYR A 438 3.49 -18.43 8.11
C TYR A 438 3.08 -19.89 8.00
N THR A 439 3.65 -20.79 8.80
CA THR A 439 3.15 -22.16 8.90
C THR A 439 1.94 -22.21 9.83
N ILE A 440 1.03 -23.17 9.60
CA ILE A 440 -0.15 -23.34 10.46
C ILE A 440 0.23 -23.63 11.92
N GLY A 441 1.26 -24.45 12.16
CA GLY A 441 1.77 -24.75 13.49
C GLY A 441 2.23 -23.49 14.21
N HIS A 442 3.09 -22.71 13.59
CA HIS A 442 3.60 -21.46 14.16
C HIS A 442 2.47 -20.45 14.42
N ARG A 443 1.44 -20.42 13.57
CA ARG A 443 0.29 -19.52 13.78
C ARG A 443 -0.53 -19.95 15.00
N LEU A 444 -0.71 -21.25 15.22
CA LEU A 444 -1.34 -21.77 16.43
C LEU A 444 -0.51 -21.45 17.68
N ASP A 445 0.80 -21.71 17.65
CA ASP A 445 1.71 -21.36 18.75
C ASP A 445 1.62 -19.86 19.09
N ASN A 446 1.54 -18.99 18.07
CA ASN A 446 1.36 -17.56 18.27
C ASN A 446 0.02 -17.20 18.92
N VAL A 447 -1.08 -17.88 18.54
CA VAL A 447 -2.39 -17.71 19.19
C VAL A 447 -2.31 -18.15 20.66
N GLU A 448 -1.70 -19.30 20.94
CA GLU A 448 -1.54 -19.81 22.30
C GLU A 448 -0.66 -18.92 23.18
N SER A 449 0.40 -18.34 22.60
CA SER A 449 1.32 -17.46 23.33
C SER A 449 0.73 -16.09 23.67
N ARG A 450 -0.34 -15.69 23.00
CA ARG A 450 -1.02 -14.42 23.22
C ARG A 450 -2.06 -14.58 24.31
N ASN A 451 -2.02 -13.73 25.29
CA ASN A 451 -3.05 -13.65 26.31
C ASN A 451 -3.96 -12.44 26.05
N ASP A 452 -4.70 -12.50 24.97
CA ASP A 452 -5.57 -11.40 24.52
C ASP A 452 -6.92 -11.34 25.27
N GLY A 453 -7.05 -12.06 26.39
CA GLY A 453 -8.28 -12.08 27.20
C GLY A 453 -9.12 -13.37 27.02
N PRO A 454 -10.33 -13.43 27.57
CA PRO A 454 -11.12 -14.65 27.69
C PRO A 454 -11.60 -15.23 26.34
N THR A 455 -11.51 -14.48 25.27
CA THR A 455 -11.97 -14.91 23.91
C THR A 455 -10.80 -15.17 22.94
N HIS A 456 -9.55 -15.23 23.45
CA HIS A 456 -8.36 -15.42 22.60
C HIS A 456 -8.34 -16.80 21.88
N GLU A 457 -8.94 -17.83 22.44
CA GLU A 457 -9.04 -19.15 21.83
C GLU A 457 -10.17 -19.27 20.80
N GLN A 458 -11.08 -18.29 20.73
CA GLN A 458 -12.20 -18.31 19.80
C GLN A 458 -11.75 -17.83 18.41
N ILE A 459 -11.38 -18.76 17.55
CA ILE A 459 -10.98 -18.47 16.17
C ILE A 459 -12.21 -18.11 15.34
N ILE A 460 -12.22 -16.92 14.73
CA ILE A 460 -13.27 -16.45 13.82
C ILE A 460 -12.88 -16.57 12.35
N CYS A 461 -11.56 -16.57 12.03
CA CYS A 461 -11.06 -16.75 10.68
C CYS A 461 -9.92 -17.78 10.67
N GLU A 462 -10.18 -18.99 10.19
CA GLU A 462 -9.19 -20.06 10.13
C GLU A 462 -8.07 -19.79 9.13
N CYS A 463 -8.35 -19.10 8.01
CA CYS A 463 -7.34 -18.76 7.00
C CYS A 463 -6.25 -17.84 7.56
N GLU A 464 -6.64 -16.88 8.39
CA GLU A 464 -5.74 -15.87 8.95
C GLU A 464 -5.48 -16.08 10.45
N MET A 465 -6.05 -17.13 11.05
CA MET A 465 -5.96 -17.43 12.49
C MET A 465 -6.34 -16.23 13.37
N ALA A 466 -7.35 -15.47 12.92
CA ALA A 466 -7.84 -14.32 13.66
C ALA A 466 -8.81 -14.77 14.75
N THR A 467 -8.57 -14.30 15.98
CA THR A 467 -9.41 -14.62 17.15
C THR A 467 -10.47 -13.54 17.39
N ARG A 468 -11.48 -13.88 18.17
CA ARG A 468 -12.49 -12.92 18.64
C ARG A 468 -11.87 -11.82 19.50
N ALA A 469 -10.92 -12.15 20.36
CA ALA A 469 -10.22 -11.14 21.17
C ALA A 469 -9.48 -10.12 20.29
N MET A 470 -8.83 -10.57 19.21
CA MET A 470 -8.20 -9.65 18.24
C MET A 470 -9.23 -8.72 17.60
N LEU A 471 -10.42 -9.24 17.26
CA LEU A 471 -11.51 -8.44 16.71
C LEU A 471 -12.00 -7.39 17.71
N GLU A 472 -12.26 -7.78 18.95
CA GLU A 472 -12.71 -6.90 20.02
C GLU A 472 -11.68 -5.76 20.24
N ASN A 473 -10.38 -6.09 20.33
CA ASN A 473 -9.30 -5.10 20.46
C ASN A 473 -9.23 -4.11 19.28
N VAL A 474 -9.44 -4.59 18.04
CA VAL A 474 -9.47 -3.70 16.87
C VAL A 474 -10.71 -2.81 16.90
N MET A 475 -11.88 -3.34 17.26
CA MET A 475 -13.13 -2.56 17.33
C MET A 475 -13.05 -1.46 18.40
N ASP A 476 -12.39 -1.70 19.52
CA ASP A 476 -12.18 -0.69 20.58
C ASP A 476 -11.35 0.51 20.08
N THR A 477 -10.44 0.28 19.12
CA THR A 477 -9.64 1.35 18.49
C THR A 477 -10.36 2.05 17.32
N LEU A 478 -11.51 1.53 16.89
CA LEU A 478 -12.26 2.01 15.72
C LEU A 478 -13.74 2.30 16.07
N PRO A 479 -14.05 3.23 16.98
CA PRO A 479 -15.42 3.44 17.47
C PRO A 479 -16.44 3.78 16.38
N LYS A 480 -16.00 4.28 15.22
CA LYS A 480 -16.81 4.52 14.01
C LYS A 480 -16.37 3.64 12.84
N GLY A 481 -15.64 2.52 13.11
CA GLY A 481 -15.08 1.63 12.11
C GLY A 481 -16.14 0.93 11.24
N GLN A 482 -15.80 0.70 9.98
CA GLN A 482 -16.55 -0.14 9.07
C GLN A 482 -15.92 -1.53 9.00
N LEU A 483 -16.66 -2.52 8.49
CA LEU A 483 -16.15 -3.88 8.34
C LEU A 483 -14.83 -3.93 7.53
N ASP A 484 -14.69 -3.09 6.52
CA ASP A 484 -13.48 -3.03 5.72
C ASP A 484 -12.28 -2.48 6.50
N ASP A 485 -12.47 -1.60 7.48
CA ASP A 485 -11.40 -1.12 8.36
C ASP A 485 -10.87 -2.27 9.23
N VAL A 486 -11.80 -3.07 9.78
CA VAL A 486 -11.47 -4.29 10.53
C VAL A 486 -10.73 -5.30 9.64
N ARG A 487 -11.24 -5.54 8.42
CA ARG A 487 -10.62 -6.47 7.47
C ARG A 487 -9.17 -6.10 7.17
N ARG A 488 -8.87 -4.83 6.95
CA ARG A 488 -7.50 -4.36 6.67
C ARG A 488 -6.55 -4.58 7.85
N GLN A 489 -7.04 -4.40 9.07
CA GLN A 489 -6.20 -4.61 10.25
C GLN A 489 -5.99 -6.09 10.60
N MET A 490 -6.94 -6.97 10.29
CA MET A 490 -6.95 -8.38 10.68
C MET A 490 -6.88 -9.36 9.52
N ARG A 491 -6.94 -8.87 8.26
CA ARG A 491 -7.04 -9.68 7.04
C ARG A 491 -8.27 -10.59 6.96
N LEU A 492 -9.33 -10.29 7.70
CA LEU A 492 -10.59 -11.06 7.63
C LEU A 492 -11.12 -11.11 6.20
N GLY A 493 -11.44 -12.31 5.71
CA GLY A 493 -11.98 -12.51 4.37
C GLY A 493 -10.97 -12.39 3.23
N MET A 494 -9.66 -12.31 3.49
CA MET A 494 -8.62 -12.22 2.45
C MET A 494 -8.03 -13.57 2.05
N GLY A 495 -8.29 -14.65 2.81
CA GLY A 495 -7.83 -15.98 2.49
C GLY A 495 -8.64 -16.65 1.37
N PRO A 496 -8.37 -17.95 1.05
CA PRO A 496 -8.96 -18.67 -0.08
C PRO A 496 -10.48 -18.73 -0.09
N CYS A 497 -11.15 -18.69 1.08
CA CYS A 497 -12.61 -18.71 1.19
C CYS A 497 -13.28 -17.36 0.93
N GLN A 498 -12.51 -16.26 0.82
CA GLN A 498 -12.98 -14.88 0.57
C GLN A 498 -14.12 -14.47 1.52
N GLY A 499 -13.99 -14.79 2.80
CA GLY A 499 -14.98 -14.44 3.83
C GLY A 499 -16.15 -15.42 3.96
N GLY A 500 -16.21 -16.48 3.17
CA GLY A 500 -17.35 -17.40 3.16
C GLY A 500 -17.69 -18.02 4.52
N PHE A 501 -16.73 -18.10 5.43
CA PHE A 501 -16.93 -18.61 6.79
C PHE A 501 -16.95 -17.48 7.84
N CYS A 502 -15.92 -16.65 7.86
CA CYS A 502 -15.77 -15.66 8.94
C CYS A 502 -16.81 -14.52 8.89
N SER A 503 -17.42 -14.24 7.73
CA SER A 503 -18.47 -13.22 7.64
C SER A 503 -19.80 -13.65 8.27
N GLN A 504 -19.93 -14.91 8.67
CA GLN A 504 -21.14 -15.47 9.28
C GLN A 504 -21.00 -15.74 10.78
N ARG A 505 -19.84 -15.47 11.34
CA ARG A 505 -19.51 -15.62 12.76
C ARG A 505 -19.45 -14.29 13.49
#